data_9c8f18dfd5fa7f0054cf218f0e4036c8
#
_entry.id   9c8f18dfd5fa7f0054cf218f0e4036c8
#
_cell.length_a   1.000
_cell.length_b   1.000
_cell.length_c   1.000
_cell.angle_alpha   90.00
_cell.angle_beta   90.00
_cell.angle_gamma   90.00
#
_symmetry.space_group_name_H-M   'P 1'
#
loop_
_entity.id
_entity.type
_entity.pdbx_description
1 polymer ?
#
loop_
_entity_poly.entity_id
_entity_poly.type
_entity_poly.pdbx_seq_one_letter_code
_entity_poly.pdbx_strand_id
1 'polypeptide(L)'
;MDGKDPVCPSHPNLSSCVYSTEEALREYIRLYVRIPLVSRIGVLAQTLDFVADAAPGVKEILAIGKVCYEVRADHYDLVVVDAESSGHIASQLATPRTIRSLAQVGMLREQTDWMIEMLSDTDTTAAILVTTPEESPVDETLELVGRIRAESQVDVPLVVVNRMPPSPPRDAAARAPHITATLAARHAVATTQVGRLADLASADVVLVPRSAPTDAVEVVDAVAGFLDDEFGESL
;
A
#
# COMPACT_ATOMS: atom_id res chain seq x y z
N MET A 1 10.51 22.34 -2.78
CA MET A 1 9.63 22.05 -1.63
C MET A 1 10.43 22.22 -0.36
N ASP A 2 10.20 23.31 0.40
CA ASP A 2 10.86 23.54 1.69
C ASP A 2 9.94 23.22 2.88
N GLY A 3 8.94 22.41 2.67
CA GLY A 3 8.17 21.80 3.74
C GLY A 3 8.85 20.53 4.18
N LYS A 4 9.79 20.61 5.12
CA LYS A 4 10.21 19.42 5.84
C LYS A 4 8.98 18.88 6.53
N ASP A 5 8.51 17.74 6.04
CA ASP A 5 7.46 17.01 6.71
C ASP A 5 7.86 16.78 8.16
N PRO A 6 6.90 16.77 9.09
CA PRO A 6 7.23 16.62 10.49
C PRO A 6 7.97 15.30 10.70
N VAL A 7 9.22 15.40 11.11
CA VAL A 7 10.01 14.23 11.49
C VAL A 7 9.36 13.62 12.73
N CYS A 8 9.12 12.31 12.74
CA CYS A 8 8.63 11.63 13.93
C CYS A 8 9.67 11.75 15.05
N PRO A 9 9.35 12.36 16.21
CA PRO A 9 10.35 12.60 17.25
C PRO A 9 10.98 11.33 17.83
N SER A 10 10.24 10.21 17.82
CA SER A 10 10.72 8.90 18.28
C SER A 10 11.59 8.17 17.25
N HIS A 11 11.51 8.58 15.99
CA HIS A 11 12.26 7.97 14.89
C HIS A 11 12.85 9.07 14.00
N PRO A 12 14.05 9.57 14.27
CA PRO A 12 14.63 10.72 13.59
C PRO A 12 14.89 10.50 12.10
N ASN A 13 14.96 9.25 11.66
CA ASN A 13 15.13 8.87 10.26
C ASN A 13 13.80 8.61 9.54
N LEU A 14 12.66 8.75 10.24
CA LEU A 14 11.32 8.58 9.66
C LEU A 14 10.73 9.94 9.32
N SER A 15 10.41 10.13 8.04
CA SER A 15 9.66 11.29 7.56
C SER A 15 8.28 10.83 7.10
N SER A 16 7.25 11.61 7.36
CA SER A 16 5.90 11.34 6.86
C SER A 16 5.44 12.46 5.94
N CYS A 17 4.79 12.11 4.84
CA CYS A 17 4.23 13.03 3.88
C CYS A 17 2.77 12.68 3.62
N VAL A 18 1.89 13.67 3.74
CA VAL A 18 0.50 13.51 3.32
C VAL A 18 0.39 14.02 1.88
N TYR A 19 -0.07 13.15 1.01
CA TYR A 19 -0.21 13.44 -0.39
C TYR A 19 -1.55 14.14 -0.69
N SER A 20 -1.48 15.21 -1.49
CA SER A 20 -2.65 15.87 -2.06
C SER A 20 -2.52 15.88 -3.60
N THR A 21 -3.57 15.45 -4.30
CA THR A 21 -3.61 15.45 -5.78
C THR A 21 -3.34 16.85 -6.35
N GLU A 22 -3.84 17.88 -5.69
CA GLU A 22 -3.66 19.29 -6.11
C GLU A 22 -2.20 19.72 -6.03
N GLU A 23 -1.51 19.37 -4.94
CA GLU A 23 -0.08 19.69 -4.75
C GLU A 23 0.79 18.93 -5.75
N ALA A 24 0.51 17.66 -5.98
CA ALA A 24 1.23 16.87 -6.96
C ALA A 24 1.03 17.38 -8.39
N LEU A 25 -0.18 17.79 -8.76
CA LEU A 25 -0.43 18.40 -10.05
C LEU A 25 0.35 19.72 -10.21
N ARG A 26 0.37 20.56 -9.18
CA ARG A 26 1.16 21.80 -9.17
C ARG A 26 2.65 21.52 -9.31
N GLU A 27 3.16 20.50 -8.61
CA GLU A 27 4.56 20.09 -8.70
C GLU A 27 4.88 19.53 -10.07
N TYR A 28 4.06 18.63 -10.62
CA TYR A 28 4.20 18.09 -11.96
C TYR A 28 4.29 19.19 -13.02
N ILE A 29 3.40 20.18 -12.94
CA ILE A 29 3.42 21.31 -13.87
C ILE A 29 4.71 22.13 -13.73
N ARG A 30 5.20 22.37 -12.52
CA ARG A 30 6.46 23.09 -12.31
C ARG A 30 7.66 22.35 -12.89
N LEU A 31 7.68 21.02 -12.77
CA LEU A 31 8.81 20.20 -13.21
C LEU A 31 8.83 19.99 -14.74
N TYR A 32 7.67 19.77 -15.34
CA TYR A 32 7.58 19.29 -16.71
C TYR A 32 6.98 20.30 -17.69
N VAL A 33 6.15 21.22 -17.22
CA VAL A 33 5.54 22.24 -18.08
C VAL A 33 6.27 23.56 -17.88
N ARG A 34 7.29 23.81 -18.72
CA ARG A 34 8.05 25.07 -18.73
C ARG A 34 7.21 26.24 -19.24
N ILE A 35 6.15 26.60 -18.55
CA ILE A 35 5.38 27.81 -18.86
C ILE A 35 6.02 28.99 -18.11
N PRO A 36 6.28 30.13 -18.76
CA PRO A 36 6.71 31.35 -18.05
C PRO A 36 5.58 31.78 -17.10
N LEU A 37 5.85 31.71 -15.81
CA LEU A 37 4.88 31.69 -14.70
C LEU A 37 4.32 33.04 -14.29
N VAL A 38 4.34 34.08 -15.12
CA VAL A 38 4.20 35.45 -14.58
C VAL A 38 2.76 36.00 -14.57
N SER A 39 1.76 35.42 -15.21
CA SER A 39 0.50 36.18 -15.31
C SER A 39 -0.85 35.47 -15.16
N ARG A 40 -0.93 34.14 -14.90
CA ARG A 40 -2.25 33.47 -14.90
C ARG A 40 -2.42 32.33 -13.88
N ILE A 41 -1.79 32.40 -12.71
CA ILE A 41 -1.80 31.33 -11.71
C ILE A 41 -3.23 30.98 -11.23
N GLY A 42 -4.11 31.94 -11.06
CA GLY A 42 -5.47 31.69 -10.54
C GLY A 42 -6.40 30.99 -11.54
N VAL A 43 -6.34 31.38 -12.81
CA VAL A 43 -7.20 30.77 -13.86
C VAL A 43 -6.67 29.39 -14.26
N LEU A 44 -5.34 29.23 -14.28
CA LEU A 44 -4.71 27.93 -14.57
C LEU A 44 -5.01 26.91 -13.46
N ALA A 45 -4.94 27.31 -12.19
CA ALA A 45 -5.27 26.44 -11.05
C ALA A 45 -6.71 25.92 -11.12
N GLN A 46 -7.69 26.78 -11.34
CA GLN A 46 -9.11 26.37 -11.47
C GLN A 46 -9.36 25.46 -12.68
N THR A 47 -8.66 25.72 -13.80
CA THR A 47 -8.76 24.86 -14.99
C THR A 47 -8.12 23.50 -14.76
N LEU A 48 -7.04 23.45 -13.99
CA LEU A 48 -6.32 22.21 -13.66
C LEU A 48 -7.08 21.36 -12.63
N ASP A 49 -7.71 21.97 -11.65
CA ASP A 49 -8.61 21.29 -10.72
C ASP A 49 -9.78 20.66 -11.48
N PHE A 50 -10.36 21.40 -12.44
CA PHE A 50 -11.42 20.87 -13.31
C PHE A 50 -10.92 19.70 -14.18
N VAL A 51 -9.72 19.77 -14.74
CA VAL A 51 -9.15 18.69 -15.58
C VAL A 51 -8.81 17.47 -14.72
N ALA A 52 -8.24 17.68 -13.53
CA ALA A 52 -7.94 16.59 -12.59
C ALA A 52 -9.20 15.87 -12.10
N ASP A 53 -10.30 16.63 -11.91
CA ASP A 53 -11.58 16.05 -11.50
C ASP A 53 -12.39 15.45 -12.65
N ALA A 54 -12.21 15.96 -13.87
CA ALA A 54 -12.99 15.55 -15.05
C ALA A 54 -12.37 14.42 -15.86
N ALA A 55 -11.06 14.16 -15.73
CA ALA A 55 -10.37 13.14 -16.51
C ALA A 55 -10.06 11.90 -15.67
N PRO A 56 -10.72 10.76 -15.90
CA PRO A 56 -10.40 9.50 -15.21
C PRO A 56 -8.91 9.14 -15.40
N GLY A 57 -8.25 8.73 -14.33
CA GLY A 57 -6.84 8.32 -14.34
C GLY A 57 -5.83 9.45 -14.10
N VAL A 58 -6.23 10.73 -14.10
CA VAL A 58 -5.29 11.84 -13.82
C VAL A 58 -4.87 11.87 -12.37
N LYS A 59 -5.80 11.65 -11.44
CA LYS A 59 -5.48 11.60 -10.00
C LYS A 59 -4.55 10.42 -9.70
N GLU A 60 -4.87 9.27 -10.25
CA GLU A 60 -4.12 8.03 -10.08
C GLU A 60 -2.69 8.15 -10.63
N ILE A 61 -2.51 8.69 -11.84
CA ILE A 61 -1.16 8.85 -12.42
C ILE A 61 -0.32 9.87 -11.66
N LEU A 62 -0.94 10.92 -11.14
CA LEU A 62 -0.23 11.90 -10.33
C LEU A 62 0.21 11.33 -8.99
N ALA A 63 -0.65 10.50 -8.35
CA ALA A 63 -0.35 9.82 -7.11
C ALA A 63 0.86 8.88 -7.29
N ILE A 64 0.75 7.95 -8.22
CA ILE A 64 1.85 7.00 -8.51
C ILE A 64 3.09 7.72 -9.03
N GLY A 65 2.92 8.73 -9.87
CA GLY A 65 4.04 9.53 -10.39
C GLY A 65 4.82 10.24 -9.30
N LYS A 66 4.14 10.75 -8.26
CA LYS A 66 4.81 11.36 -7.11
C LYS A 66 5.64 10.35 -6.32
N VAL A 67 5.06 9.17 -6.02
CA VAL A 67 5.77 8.10 -5.32
C VAL A 67 7.00 7.66 -6.13
N CYS A 68 6.83 7.35 -7.40
CA CYS A 68 7.93 6.95 -8.27
C CYS A 68 9.01 8.05 -8.39
N TYR A 69 8.61 9.33 -8.36
CA TYR A 69 9.57 10.44 -8.37
C TYR A 69 10.42 10.48 -7.10
N GLU A 70 9.83 10.29 -5.91
CA GLU A 70 10.58 10.28 -4.64
C GLU A 70 11.58 9.13 -4.58
N VAL A 71 11.18 7.93 -5.05
CA VAL A 71 12.11 6.78 -5.18
C VAL A 71 13.24 7.10 -6.15
N ARG A 72 12.92 7.64 -7.33
CA ARG A 72 13.91 7.97 -8.36
C ARG A 72 14.88 9.09 -7.96
N ALA A 73 14.43 10.00 -7.10
CA ALA A 73 15.23 11.11 -6.61
C ALA A 73 16.29 10.67 -5.58
N ASP A 74 16.21 9.42 -5.11
CA ASP A 74 17.16 8.81 -4.16
C ASP A 74 17.32 9.62 -2.87
N HIS A 75 16.17 10.17 -2.40
CA HIS A 75 16.15 10.96 -1.16
C HIS A 75 15.97 10.08 0.08
N TYR A 76 15.47 8.87 -0.09
CA TYR A 76 15.11 7.93 0.98
C TYR A 76 15.60 6.53 0.64
N ASP A 77 16.10 5.81 1.62
CA ASP A 77 16.51 4.41 1.48
C ASP A 77 15.29 3.49 1.27
N LEU A 78 14.14 3.88 1.84
CA LEU A 78 12.86 3.16 1.73
C LEU A 78 11.69 4.14 1.67
N VAL A 79 10.76 3.91 0.76
CA VAL A 79 9.49 4.64 0.67
C VAL A 79 8.34 3.66 0.93
N VAL A 80 7.61 3.89 2.04
CA VAL A 80 6.42 3.10 2.39
C VAL A 80 5.17 3.89 2.06
N VAL A 81 4.29 3.33 1.26
CA VAL A 81 3.02 3.95 0.87
C VAL A 81 1.88 3.30 1.62
N ASP A 82 1.23 4.03 2.54
CA ASP A 82 -0.05 3.63 3.12
C ASP A 82 -1.14 3.86 2.07
N ALA A 83 -1.47 2.79 1.36
CA ALA A 83 -2.28 2.85 0.15
C ALA A 83 -3.77 2.99 0.45
N GLU A 84 -4.51 3.53 -0.49
CA GLU A 84 -5.97 3.57 -0.45
C GLU A 84 -6.58 2.15 -0.42
N SER A 85 -7.90 2.06 -0.22
CA SER A 85 -8.63 0.80 -0.16
C SER A 85 -8.38 -0.12 -1.37
N SER A 86 -8.52 -1.41 -1.17
CA SER A 86 -8.20 -2.50 -2.10
C SER A 86 -8.67 -2.29 -3.55
N GLY A 87 -9.86 -1.72 -3.74
CA GLY A 87 -10.41 -1.46 -5.08
C GLY A 87 -9.67 -0.39 -5.85
N HIS A 88 -9.15 0.65 -5.16
CA HIS A 88 -8.48 1.80 -5.78
C HIS A 88 -7.01 1.55 -6.08
N ILE A 89 -6.28 0.89 -5.18
CA ILE A 89 -4.83 0.68 -5.36
C ILE A 89 -4.49 -0.11 -6.61
N ALA A 90 -5.25 -1.17 -6.95
CA ALA A 90 -5.01 -1.93 -8.17
C ALA A 90 -5.12 -1.03 -9.41
N SER A 91 -6.15 -0.16 -9.47
CA SER A 91 -6.34 0.79 -10.54
C SER A 91 -5.24 1.86 -10.59
N GLN A 92 -4.80 2.38 -9.44
CA GLN A 92 -3.69 3.33 -9.37
C GLN A 92 -2.40 2.72 -9.92
N LEU A 93 -2.03 1.53 -9.48
CA LEU A 93 -0.83 0.82 -9.96
C LEU A 93 -0.90 0.48 -11.45
N ALA A 94 -2.09 0.22 -11.99
CA ALA A 94 -2.30 -0.08 -13.41
C ALA A 94 -2.32 1.17 -14.30
N THR A 95 -2.54 2.36 -13.73
CA THR A 95 -2.74 3.61 -14.49
C THR A 95 -1.59 3.96 -15.44
N PRO A 96 -0.29 3.83 -15.09
CA PRO A 96 0.80 4.10 -16.04
C PRO A 96 0.70 3.25 -17.30
N ARG A 97 0.32 1.96 -17.19
CA ARG A 97 0.13 1.06 -18.33
C ARG A 97 -1.06 1.45 -19.18
N THR A 98 -2.17 1.84 -18.54
CA THR A 98 -3.37 2.29 -19.22
C THR A 98 -3.08 3.55 -20.03
N ILE A 99 -2.43 4.55 -19.44
CA ILE A 99 -2.06 5.81 -20.13
C ILE A 99 -1.05 5.55 -21.25
N ARG A 100 -0.06 4.69 -21.03
CA ARG A 100 0.89 4.29 -22.06
C ARG A 100 0.21 3.68 -23.28
N SER A 101 -0.84 2.90 -23.09
CA SER A 101 -1.59 2.31 -24.19
C SER A 101 -2.28 3.35 -25.07
N LEU A 102 -2.63 4.51 -24.50
CA LEU A 102 -3.27 5.63 -25.19
C LEU A 102 -2.25 6.60 -25.80
N ALA A 103 -1.08 6.77 -25.18
CA ALA A 103 -0.04 7.68 -25.63
C ALA A 103 1.05 6.93 -26.44
N GLN A 104 0.97 7.05 -27.77
CA GLN A 104 1.91 6.34 -28.63
C GLN A 104 3.32 6.98 -28.74
N VAL A 105 3.42 8.28 -28.54
CA VAL A 105 4.67 9.07 -28.66
C VAL A 105 4.65 10.27 -27.71
N GLY A 106 5.85 10.83 -27.43
CA GLY A 106 6.02 12.09 -26.71
C GLY A 106 6.28 11.92 -25.21
N MET A 107 6.31 13.05 -24.51
CA MET A 107 6.71 13.15 -23.11
C MET A 107 5.87 12.24 -22.17
N LEU A 108 4.56 12.13 -22.42
CA LEU A 108 3.69 11.29 -21.61
C LEU A 108 4.06 9.81 -21.68
N ARG A 109 4.48 9.33 -22.87
CA ARG A 109 4.98 7.98 -23.05
C ARG A 109 6.27 7.77 -22.27
N GLU A 110 7.23 8.67 -22.40
CA GLU A 110 8.50 8.59 -21.67
C GLU A 110 8.29 8.58 -20.17
N GLN A 111 7.34 9.40 -19.68
CA GLN A 111 6.98 9.43 -18.25
C GLN A 111 6.35 8.12 -17.79
N THR A 112 5.50 7.51 -18.58
CA THR A 112 4.88 6.24 -18.20
C THR A 112 5.81 5.04 -18.35
N ASP A 113 6.73 5.05 -19.31
CA ASP A 113 7.65 3.95 -19.55
C ASP A 113 8.57 3.72 -18.33
N TRP A 114 9.19 4.76 -17.78
CA TRP A 114 10.04 4.58 -16.60
C TRP A 114 9.26 4.28 -15.32
N MET A 115 8.01 4.75 -15.18
CA MET A 115 7.15 4.36 -14.05
C MET A 115 6.81 2.87 -14.11
N ILE A 116 6.47 2.36 -15.30
CA ILE A 116 6.18 0.93 -15.50
C ILE A 116 7.42 0.08 -15.19
N GLU A 117 8.60 0.50 -15.66
CA GLU A 117 9.86 -0.17 -15.38
C GLU A 117 10.10 -0.27 -13.88
N MET A 118 10.01 0.84 -13.14
CA MET A 118 10.19 0.88 -11.69
C MET A 118 9.14 0.02 -10.94
N LEU A 119 7.87 0.12 -11.31
CA LEU A 119 6.79 -0.62 -10.65
C LEU A 119 6.86 -2.13 -10.90
N SER A 120 7.42 -2.56 -12.03
CA SER A 120 7.57 -3.99 -12.36
C SER A 120 8.91 -4.58 -11.96
N ASP A 121 9.82 -3.77 -11.45
CA ASP A 121 11.12 -4.21 -10.94
C ASP A 121 10.96 -4.72 -9.50
N THR A 122 11.15 -6.03 -9.31
CA THR A 122 10.99 -6.71 -8.01
C THR A 122 12.05 -6.32 -6.98
N ASP A 123 13.18 -5.78 -7.42
CA ASP A 123 14.24 -5.30 -6.52
C ASP A 123 13.94 -3.87 -6.01
N THR A 124 13.02 -3.16 -6.67
CA THR A 124 12.65 -1.78 -6.33
C THR A 124 11.27 -1.66 -5.72
N THR A 125 10.29 -2.44 -6.19
CA THR A 125 8.88 -2.28 -5.82
C THR A 125 8.23 -3.60 -5.45
N ALA A 126 7.53 -3.60 -4.30
CA ALA A 126 6.70 -4.70 -3.87
C ALA A 126 5.39 -4.18 -3.23
N ALA A 127 4.31 -4.94 -3.40
CA ALA A 127 3.07 -4.71 -2.67
C ALA A 127 2.91 -5.75 -1.56
N ILE A 128 2.81 -5.29 -0.32
CA ILE A 128 2.50 -6.14 0.83
C ILE A 128 1.01 -5.98 1.12
N LEU A 129 0.27 -7.08 1.10
CA LEU A 129 -1.14 -7.05 1.42
C LEU A 129 -1.38 -7.40 2.88
N VAL A 130 -2.26 -6.65 3.51
CA VAL A 130 -2.66 -6.90 4.91
C VAL A 130 -4.14 -7.27 4.92
N THR A 131 -4.45 -8.42 5.50
CA THR A 131 -5.81 -8.94 5.62
C THR A 131 -6.12 -9.39 7.04
N THR A 132 -7.34 -9.77 7.29
CA THR A 132 -7.76 -10.45 8.52
C THR A 132 -8.26 -11.87 8.18
N PRO A 133 -8.24 -12.81 9.15
CA PRO A 133 -8.49 -14.23 8.87
C PRO A 133 -9.98 -14.59 8.79
N GLU A 134 -10.80 -13.70 8.23
CA GLU A 134 -12.21 -13.92 7.93
C GLU A 134 -12.41 -14.22 6.44
N GLU A 135 -13.53 -14.84 6.08
CA GLU A 135 -13.81 -15.31 4.72
C GLU A 135 -13.80 -14.18 3.69
N SER A 136 -14.57 -13.11 3.92
CA SER A 136 -14.68 -11.99 2.97
C SER A 136 -13.35 -11.24 2.77
N PRO A 137 -12.59 -10.85 3.82
CA PRO A 137 -11.27 -10.23 3.64
C PRO A 137 -10.27 -11.13 2.89
N VAL A 138 -10.33 -12.43 3.11
CA VAL A 138 -9.45 -13.38 2.40
C VAL A 138 -9.84 -13.48 0.93
N ASP A 139 -11.13 -13.56 0.59
CA ASP A 139 -11.61 -13.56 -0.78
C ASP A 139 -11.20 -12.29 -1.52
N GLU A 140 -11.39 -11.12 -0.90
CA GLU A 140 -10.97 -9.83 -1.43
C GLU A 140 -9.46 -9.75 -1.64
N THR A 141 -8.68 -10.31 -0.71
CA THR A 141 -7.21 -10.35 -0.81
C THR A 141 -6.75 -11.22 -1.98
N LEU A 142 -7.34 -12.39 -2.16
CA LEU A 142 -7.02 -13.30 -3.28
C LEU A 142 -7.36 -12.65 -4.63
N GLU A 143 -8.50 -11.98 -4.73
CA GLU A 143 -8.86 -11.20 -5.91
C GLU A 143 -7.87 -10.07 -6.17
N LEU A 144 -7.50 -9.33 -5.12
CA LEU A 144 -6.57 -8.20 -5.22
C LEU A 144 -5.17 -8.63 -5.65
N VAL A 145 -4.62 -9.75 -5.12
CA VAL A 145 -3.36 -10.34 -5.58
C VAL A 145 -3.40 -10.58 -7.09
N GLY A 146 -4.48 -11.23 -7.56
CA GLY A 146 -4.66 -11.53 -8.98
C GLY A 146 -4.71 -10.25 -9.83
N ARG A 147 -5.46 -9.25 -9.39
CA ARG A 147 -5.60 -7.97 -10.09
C ARG A 147 -4.30 -7.18 -10.14
N ILE A 148 -3.60 -7.02 -9.03
CA ILE A 148 -2.32 -6.28 -8.98
C ILE A 148 -1.32 -6.90 -9.95
N ARG A 149 -1.13 -8.21 -9.89
CA ARG A 149 -0.20 -8.91 -10.79
C ARG A 149 -0.59 -8.81 -12.26
N ALA A 150 -1.88 -8.98 -12.59
CA ALA A 150 -2.35 -8.96 -13.98
C ALA A 150 -2.36 -7.56 -14.58
N GLU A 151 -2.82 -6.55 -13.83
CA GLU A 151 -3.07 -5.20 -14.34
C GLU A 151 -1.82 -4.31 -14.28
N SER A 152 -1.01 -4.42 -13.19
CA SER A 152 0.16 -3.55 -12.96
C SER A 152 1.50 -4.22 -13.16
N GLN A 153 1.59 -5.54 -12.98
CA GLN A 153 2.82 -6.33 -12.89
C GLN A 153 3.69 -6.00 -11.66
N VAL A 154 3.13 -5.34 -10.67
CA VAL A 154 3.77 -5.21 -9.36
C VAL A 154 3.77 -6.58 -8.68
N ASP A 155 4.90 -6.94 -8.08
CA ASP A 155 4.98 -8.19 -7.32
C ASP A 155 4.26 -8.07 -5.97
N VAL A 156 3.72 -9.19 -5.52
CA VAL A 156 3.07 -9.34 -4.21
C VAL A 156 3.79 -10.50 -3.49
N PRO A 157 4.95 -10.25 -2.89
CA PRO A 157 5.73 -11.32 -2.26
C PRO A 157 5.13 -11.78 -0.93
N LEU A 158 4.35 -10.93 -0.24
CA LEU A 158 3.93 -11.16 1.13
C LEU A 158 2.46 -10.78 1.36
N VAL A 159 1.75 -11.65 2.08
CA VAL A 159 0.43 -11.37 2.68
C VAL A 159 0.54 -11.48 4.19
N VAL A 160 0.22 -10.40 4.91
CA VAL A 160 0.18 -10.36 6.37
C VAL A 160 -1.25 -10.59 6.84
N VAL A 161 -1.49 -11.68 7.54
CA VAL A 161 -2.77 -11.98 8.19
C VAL A 161 -2.76 -11.38 9.59
N ASN A 162 -3.36 -10.21 9.74
CA ASN A 162 -3.43 -9.50 11.01
C ASN A 162 -4.54 -10.03 11.91
N ARG A 163 -4.42 -9.84 13.21
CA ARG A 163 -5.41 -10.21 14.23
C ARG A 163 -5.75 -11.70 14.28
N MET A 164 -4.76 -12.56 14.03
CA MET A 164 -4.95 -14.00 14.14
C MET A 164 -5.44 -14.37 15.55
N PRO A 165 -6.61 -15.00 15.72
CA PRO A 165 -7.12 -15.36 17.01
C PRO A 165 -6.26 -16.44 17.66
N PRO A 166 -5.97 -16.34 18.98
CA PRO A 166 -5.17 -17.35 19.67
C PRO A 166 -5.90 -18.68 19.73
N SER A 167 -5.13 -19.77 19.71
CA SER A 167 -5.66 -21.08 20.07
C SER A 167 -6.04 -21.08 21.56
N PRO A 168 -7.23 -21.55 21.94
CA PRO A 168 -7.62 -21.58 23.34
C PRO A 168 -6.72 -22.54 24.14
N PRO A 169 -6.30 -22.17 25.37
CA PRO A 169 -5.51 -23.04 26.24
C PRO A 169 -6.22 -24.36 26.51
N ARG A 170 -5.48 -25.44 26.61
CA ARG A 170 -6.03 -26.81 26.81
C ARG A 170 -6.88 -26.96 28.06
N ASP A 171 -6.56 -26.20 29.13
CA ASP A 171 -7.27 -26.22 30.41
C ASP A 171 -8.45 -25.23 30.48
N ALA A 172 -8.60 -24.35 29.49
CA ALA A 172 -9.64 -23.33 29.48
C ALA A 172 -11.05 -23.93 29.42
N ALA A 173 -11.24 -25.08 28.78
CA ALA A 173 -12.52 -25.76 28.66
C ALA A 173 -13.13 -26.17 30.03
N ALA A 174 -12.29 -26.49 31.00
CA ALA A 174 -12.73 -26.83 32.36
C ALA A 174 -13.26 -25.62 33.13
N ARG A 175 -12.78 -24.42 32.83
CA ARG A 175 -13.12 -23.17 33.54
C ARG A 175 -14.25 -22.40 32.88
N ALA A 176 -14.30 -22.39 31.53
CA ALA A 176 -15.25 -21.61 30.77
C ALA A 176 -15.62 -22.30 29.44
N PRO A 177 -16.40 -23.41 29.46
CA PRO A 177 -16.59 -24.28 28.31
C PRO A 177 -17.19 -23.54 27.09
N HIS A 178 -18.18 -22.68 27.29
CA HIS A 178 -18.82 -21.94 26.18
C HIS A 178 -17.89 -20.91 25.53
N ILE A 179 -17.09 -20.19 26.32
CA ILE A 179 -16.12 -19.21 25.81
C ILE A 179 -15.03 -19.95 25.05
N THR A 180 -14.53 -21.05 25.60
CA THR A 180 -13.50 -21.88 24.98
C THR A 180 -13.97 -22.45 23.64
N ALA A 181 -15.21 -22.95 23.58
CA ALA A 181 -15.80 -23.46 22.34
C ALA A 181 -15.90 -22.36 21.27
N THR A 182 -16.31 -21.15 21.65
CA THR A 182 -16.40 -20.01 20.73
C THR A 182 -15.01 -19.61 20.21
N LEU A 183 -13.99 -19.54 21.09
CA LEU A 183 -12.61 -19.21 20.69
C LEU A 183 -12.03 -20.30 19.78
N ALA A 184 -12.26 -21.58 20.09
CA ALA A 184 -11.83 -22.70 19.27
C ALA A 184 -12.46 -22.65 17.86
N ALA A 185 -13.76 -22.36 17.78
CA ALA A 185 -14.46 -22.22 16.51
C ALA A 185 -13.89 -21.06 15.67
N ARG A 186 -13.66 -19.90 16.28
CA ARG A 186 -13.01 -18.76 15.59
C ARG A 186 -11.59 -19.07 15.11
N HIS A 187 -10.80 -19.72 15.96
CA HIS A 187 -9.44 -20.13 15.58
C HIS A 187 -9.46 -21.15 14.44
N ALA A 188 -10.38 -22.10 14.44
CA ALA A 188 -10.51 -23.10 13.37
C ALA A 188 -10.89 -22.45 12.03
N VAL A 189 -11.85 -21.51 12.03
CA VAL A 189 -12.21 -20.75 10.81
C VAL A 189 -11.01 -19.97 10.32
N ALA A 190 -10.32 -19.22 11.19
CA ALA A 190 -9.14 -18.45 10.84
C ALA A 190 -8.05 -19.33 10.22
N THR A 191 -7.76 -20.50 10.81
CA THR A 191 -6.78 -21.45 10.28
C THR A 191 -7.17 -21.95 8.88
N THR A 192 -8.45 -22.22 8.64
CA THR A 192 -8.94 -22.60 7.33
C THR A 192 -8.72 -21.51 6.28
N GLN A 193 -8.99 -20.25 6.63
CA GLN A 193 -8.79 -19.13 5.72
C GLN A 193 -7.30 -18.85 5.43
N VAL A 194 -6.45 -18.99 6.44
CA VAL A 194 -4.98 -18.95 6.26
C VAL A 194 -4.51 -20.02 5.30
N GLY A 195 -5.01 -21.26 5.43
CA GLY A 195 -4.70 -22.34 4.48
C GLY A 195 -5.05 -21.97 3.04
N ARG A 196 -6.21 -21.35 2.81
CA ARG A 196 -6.61 -20.88 1.47
C ARG A 196 -5.65 -19.81 0.92
N LEU A 197 -5.20 -18.86 1.75
CA LEU A 197 -4.22 -17.88 1.33
C LEU A 197 -2.89 -18.52 0.95
N ALA A 198 -2.37 -19.41 1.77
CA ALA A 198 -1.11 -20.12 1.51
C ALA A 198 -1.15 -20.93 0.20
N ASP A 199 -2.29 -21.56 -0.09
CA ASP A 199 -2.46 -22.37 -1.30
C ASP A 199 -2.66 -21.54 -2.59
N LEU A 200 -3.31 -20.37 -2.50
CA LEU A 200 -3.83 -19.65 -3.66
C LEU A 200 -3.15 -18.31 -3.94
N ALA A 201 -2.56 -17.65 -2.94
CA ALA A 201 -1.97 -16.33 -3.12
C ALA A 201 -0.65 -16.34 -3.89
N SER A 202 0.06 -17.48 -3.94
CA SER A 202 1.43 -17.58 -4.49
C SER A 202 2.37 -16.51 -3.91
N ALA A 203 2.23 -16.24 -2.61
CA ALA A 203 2.98 -15.28 -1.82
C ALA A 203 3.25 -15.89 -0.45
N ASP A 204 4.28 -15.41 0.25
CA ASP A 204 4.50 -15.81 1.62
C ASP A 204 3.37 -15.29 2.52
N VAL A 205 3.05 -16.05 3.57
CA VAL A 205 1.97 -15.68 4.49
C VAL A 205 2.53 -15.59 5.91
N VAL A 206 2.43 -14.42 6.49
CA VAL A 206 2.84 -14.16 7.89
C VAL A 206 1.62 -13.89 8.75
N LEU A 207 1.59 -14.50 9.94
CA LEU A 207 0.45 -14.45 10.86
C LEU A 207 0.78 -13.55 12.04
N VAL A 208 0.16 -12.37 12.10
CA VAL A 208 0.30 -11.47 13.25
C VAL A 208 -0.77 -11.80 14.29
N PRO A 209 -0.40 -12.18 15.52
CA PRO A 209 -1.34 -12.49 16.57
C PRO A 209 -2.22 -11.29 16.92
N ARG A 210 -3.47 -11.58 17.34
CA ARG A 210 -4.32 -10.55 17.92
C ARG A 210 -3.72 -10.09 19.24
N SER A 211 -3.20 -8.87 19.26
CA SER A 211 -2.69 -8.23 20.47
C SER A 211 -3.84 -7.77 21.38
N ALA A 212 -3.57 -7.69 22.68
CA ALA A 212 -4.51 -7.24 23.70
C ALA A 212 -4.33 -5.77 24.14
N PRO A 213 -3.31 -5.01 23.71
CA PRO A 213 -3.17 -3.61 24.14
C PRO A 213 -4.37 -2.78 23.75
N THR A 214 -4.67 -1.78 24.56
CA THR A 214 -5.78 -0.84 24.33
C THR A 214 -5.32 0.49 23.74
N ASP A 215 -4.04 0.77 23.86
CA ASP A 215 -3.40 1.96 23.28
C ASP A 215 -2.85 1.68 21.89
N ALA A 216 -3.01 2.64 20.98
CA ALA A 216 -2.60 2.47 19.59
C ALA A 216 -1.07 2.33 19.43
N VAL A 217 -0.29 3.04 20.26
CA VAL A 217 1.18 2.96 20.23
C VAL A 217 1.66 1.59 20.69
N GLU A 218 1.08 1.09 21.80
CA GLU A 218 1.41 -0.26 22.31
C GLU A 218 1.05 -1.36 21.27
N VAL A 219 -0.03 -1.18 20.49
CA VAL A 219 -0.38 -2.10 19.40
C VAL A 219 0.68 -2.07 18.30
N VAL A 220 1.13 -0.88 17.89
CA VAL A 220 2.17 -0.73 16.87
C VAL A 220 3.47 -1.35 17.34
N ASP A 221 3.90 -1.07 18.58
CA ASP A 221 5.13 -1.64 19.15
C ASP A 221 5.06 -3.18 19.25
N ALA A 222 3.91 -3.72 19.64
CA ALA A 222 3.71 -5.17 19.72
C ALA A 222 3.76 -5.85 18.34
N VAL A 223 3.18 -5.22 17.31
CA VAL A 223 3.23 -5.72 15.93
C VAL A 223 4.66 -5.59 15.38
N ALA A 224 5.31 -4.46 15.60
CA ALA A 224 6.68 -4.24 15.17
C ALA A 224 7.64 -5.27 15.78
N GLY A 225 7.56 -5.49 17.12
CA GLY A 225 8.36 -6.51 17.79
C GLY A 225 8.11 -7.93 17.27
N PHE A 226 6.85 -8.26 16.97
CA PHE A 226 6.53 -9.56 16.36
C PHE A 226 7.14 -9.71 14.95
N LEU A 227 7.08 -8.68 14.13
CA LEU A 227 7.65 -8.71 12.77
C LEU A 227 9.18 -8.74 12.82
N ASP A 228 9.80 -8.06 13.79
CA ASP A 228 11.24 -8.09 14.00
C ASP A 228 11.72 -9.49 14.44
N ASP A 229 10.99 -10.17 15.33
CA ASP A 229 11.25 -11.55 15.71
C ASP A 229 11.11 -12.52 14.52
N GLU A 230 10.13 -12.31 13.63
CA GLU A 230 9.86 -13.19 12.48
C GLU A 230 10.88 -13.00 11.34
N PHE A 231 11.30 -11.77 11.09
CA PHE A 231 12.20 -11.43 9.98
C PHE A 231 13.62 -11.08 10.41
N GLY A 232 13.84 -10.70 11.67
CA GLY A 232 15.12 -10.22 12.19
C GLY A 232 16.25 -11.26 12.19
N GLU A 233 15.91 -12.54 12.19
CA GLU A 233 16.89 -13.63 12.05
C GLU A 233 17.35 -13.86 10.60
N SER A 234 16.72 -13.18 9.63
CA SER A 234 16.95 -13.38 8.19
C SER A 234 17.78 -12.27 7.53
N LEU A 235 18.15 -11.24 8.30
CA LEU A 235 19.00 -10.11 7.89
C LEU A 235 20.38 -10.22 8.54
#